data_4372b5f40b50c131d3fb6657ddaaa0b0
#
_entry.id   4372b5f40b50c131d3fb6657ddaaa0b0
#
_cell.length_a   1.000
_cell.length_b   1.000
_cell.length_c   1.000
_cell.angle_alpha   90.00
_cell.angle_beta   90.00
_cell.angle_gamma   90.00
#
_symmetry.space_group_name_H-M   'P 1'
#
loop_
_entity.id
_entity.type
_entity.pdbx_description
1 polymer ?
#
loop_
_entity_poly.entity_id
_entity_poly.type
_entity_poly.pdbx_seq_one_letter_code
_entity_poly.pdbx_strand_id
1 'polypeptide(L)'
;MVISMFGNFGFSYIGLLFLLMLFIPNIIWSKRKPQGYTSENENKILLFFERLGEVLTCCCSLVFSDFNLHKWTLWSLWLITAFLFMIMYEAWWVRYFRSERRLSDFYSSFAGIPLAGATLPVIAFFMLGIYGKVGCMLIAAFILGIGHIGIHIQHKNRIGL
;
A
#
# COMPACT_ATOMS: atom_id res chain seq x y z
N MET A 1 22.55 -12.79 4.72
CA MET A 1 21.07 -12.81 4.70
C MET A 1 20.64 -13.19 3.29
N VAL A 2 19.85 -14.25 3.12
CA VAL A 2 19.39 -14.69 1.79
C VAL A 2 17.89 -14.36 1.70
N ILE A 3 17.52 -13.55 0.70
CA ILE A 3 16.12 -13.35 0.30
C ILE A 3 15.81 -14.45 -0.70
N SER A 4 14.82 -15.29 -0.40
CA SER A 4 14.31 -16.29 -1.36
C SER A 4 13.35 -15.60 -2.34
N MET A 5 13.31 -16.06 -3.60
CA MET A 5 12.31 -15.55 -4.55
C MET A 5 10.90 -15.86 -4.05
N PHE A 6 10.67 -17.07 -3.58
CA PHE A 6 9.40 -17.51 -2.99
C PHE A 6 9.64 -17.88 -1.53
N GLY A 7 8.67 -17.52 -0.68
CA GLY A 7 8.64 -17.90 0.72
C GLY A 7 8.07 -19.32 0.91
N ASN A 8 7.85 -19.68 2.18
CA ASN A 8 7.16 -20.91 2.55
C ASN A 8 5.66 -20.76 2.31
N PHE A 9 5.10 -21.62 1.47
CA PHE A 9 3.65 -21.60 1.21
C PHE A 9 2.88 -21.92 2.49
N GLY A 10 1.90 -21.09 2.76
CA GLY A 10 1.03 -21.22 3.93
C GLY A 10 0.24 -19.93 4.16
N PHE A 11 -0.89 -20.05 4.84
CA PHE A 11 -1.74 -18.90 5.11
C PHE A 11 -1.05 -17.88 6.02
N SER A 12 -1.09 -16.61 5.60
CA SER A 12 -0.57 -15.48 6.36
C SER A 12 -1.70 -14.68 7.01
N TYR A 13 -1.80 -14.74 8.35
CA TYR A 13 -2.76 -13.91 9.10
C TYR A 13 -2.29 -12.46 9.22
N ILE A 14 -0.97 -12.20 9.21
CA ILE A 14 -0.43 -10.83 9.16
C ILE A 14 -0.71 -10.20 7.79
N GLY A 15 -0.49 -10.95 6.70
CA GLY A 15 -0.82 -10.47 5.36
C GLY A 15 -2.31 -10.17 5.20
N LEU A 16 -3.20 -11.04 5.74
CA LEU A 16 -4.63 -10.77 5.77
C LEU A 16 -4.96 -9.49 6.54
N LEU A 17 -4.35 -9.27 7.71
CA LEU A 17 -4.55 -8.06 8.50
C LEU A 17 -4.17 -6.80 7.69
N PHE A 18 -3.02 -6.83 7.00
CA PHE A 18 -2.57 -5.72 6.14
C PHE A 18 -3.56 -5.45 4.99
N LEU A 19 -4.09 -6.50 4.37
CA LEU A 19 -5.12 -6.35 3.32
C LEU A 19 -6.42 -5.77 3.88
N LEU A 20 -6.86 -6.18 5.06
CA LEU A 20 -8.05 -5.60 5.70
C LEU A 20 -7.83 -4.11 5.99
N MET A 21 -6.69 -3.74 6.55
CA MET A 21 -6.31 -2.34 6.75
C MET A 21 -6.27 -1.57 5.43
N LEU A 22 -5.77 -2.17 4.36
CA LEU A 22 -5.77 -1.54 3.04
C LEU A 22 -7.19 -1.36 2.48
N PHE A 23 -7.99 -2.43 2.46
CA PHE A 23 -9.27 -2.43 1.73
C PHE A 23 -10.40 -1.72 2.46
N ILE A 24 -10.49 -1.81 3.79
CA ILE A 24 -11.61 -1.23 4.53
C ILE A 24 -11.76 0.27 4.25
N PRO A 25 -10.74 1.13 4.43
CA PRO A 25 -10.88 2.55 4.15
C PRO A 25 -11.10 2.84 2.66
N ASN A 26 -10.50 2.06 1.75
CA ASN A 26 -10.71 2.21 0.31
C ASN A 26 -12.15 1.89 -0.11
N ILE A 27 -12.78 0.87 0.49
CA ILE A 27 -14.19 0.55 0.26
C ILE A 27 -15.09 1.67 0.77
N ILE A 28 -14.79 2.25 1.94
CA ILE A 28 -15.53 3.40 2.47
C ILE A 28 -15.40 4.59 1.52
N TRP A 29 -14.19 4.88 1.08
CA TRP A 29 -13.90 5.97 0.14
C TRP A 29 -14.58 5.77 -1.21
N SER A 30 -14.59 4.56 -1.76
CA SER A 30 -15.21 4.27 -3.06
C SER A 30 -16.69 4.64 -3.12
N LYS A 31 -17.38 4.58 -1.97
CA LYS A 31 -18.80 4.98 -1.82
C LYS A 31 -18.97 6.49 -1.60
N ARG A 32 -17.89 7.23 -1.30
CA ARG A 32 -17.92 8.65 -0.90
C ARG A 32 -16.74 9.41 -1.51
N LYS A 33 -16.54 9.23 -2.82
CA LYS A 33 -15.47 9.91 -3.57
C LYS A 33 -15.59 11.44 -3.45
N PRO A 34 -14.46 12.17 -3.42
CA PRO A 34 -14.49 13.63 -3.40
C PRO A 34 -15.09 14.18 -4.69
N GLN A 35 -15.75 15.35 -4.58
CA GLN A 35 -16.30 16.03 -5.75
C GLN A 35 -15.19 16.36 -6.76
N GLY A 36 -15.45 16.11 -8.03
CA GLY A 36 -14.50 16.32 -9.12
C GLY A 36 -13.47 15.19 -9.30
N TYR A 37 -13.55 14.11 -8.52
CA TYR A 37 -12.71 12.92 -8.76
C TYR A 37 -13.15 12.22 -10.05
N THR A 38 -12.20 11.99 -10.95
CA THR A 38 -12.41 11.22 -12.18
C THR A 38 -11.22 10.31 -12.42
N SER A 39 -11.48 9.10 -12.89
CA SER A 39 -10.46 8.15 -13.38
C SER A 39 -10.33 8.20 -14.92
N GLU A 40 -10.97 9.17 -15.58
CA GLU A 40 -10.86 9.31 -17.03
C GLU A 40 -9.45 9.73 -17.45
N ASN A 41 -9.00 9.20 -18.59
CA ASN A 41 -7.69 9.52 -19.18
C ASN A 41 -6.47 9.19 -18.27
N GLU A 42 -6.58 8.18 -17.40
CA GLU A 42 -5.41 7.61 -16.73
C GLU A 42 -4.44 6.99 -17.74
N ASN A 43 -3.15 7.08 -17.44
CA ASN A 43 -2.13 6.45 -18.29
C ASN A 43 -2.30 4.93 -18.26
N LYS A 44 -2.56 4.34 -19.41
CA LYS A 44 -2.83 2.89 -19.54
C LYS A 44 -1.67 2.01 -19.07
N ILE A 45 -0.43 2.48 -19.20
CA ILE A 45 0.76 1.75 -18.75
C ILE A 45 0.81 1.75 -17.23
N LEU A 46 0.60 2.92 -16.60
CA LEU A 46 0.55 3.02 -15.13
C LEU A 46 -0.60 2.20 -14.57
N LEU A 47 -1.78 2.25 -15.21
CA LEU A 47 -2.93 1.44 -14.82
C LEU A 47 -2.65 -0.07 -14.92
N PHE A 48 -1.93 -0.50 -15.95
CA PHE A 48 -1.50 -1.90 -16.06
C PHE A 48 -0.58 -2.31 -14.90
N PHE A 49 0.43 -1.48 -14.57
CA PHE A 49 1.33 -1.74 -13.44
C PHE A 49 0.58 -1.73 -12.10
N GLU A 50 -0.36 -0.81 -11.92
CA GLU A 50 -1.20 -0.76 -10.71
C GLU A 50 -2.00 -2.05 -10.54
N ARG A 51 -2.76 -2.45 -11.56
CA ARG A 51 -3.58 -3.67 -11.50
C ARG A 51 -2.76 -4.94 -11.31
N LEU A 52 -1.65 -5.06 -12.03
CA LEU A 52 -0.73 -6.19 -11.87
C LEU A 52 -0.15 -6.22 -10.45
N GLY A 53 0.34 -5.08 -9.97
CA GLY A 53 0.90 -4.95 -8.63
C GLY A 53 -0.12 -5.23 -7.53
N GLU A 54 -1.37 -4.74 -7.65
CA GLU A 54 -2.47 -5.05 -6.73
C GLU A 54 -2.70 -6.57 -6.62
N VAL A 55 -2.88 -7.25 -7.75
CA VAL A 55 -3.12 -8.70 -7.75
C VAL A 55 -1.95 -9.45 -7.14
N LEU A 56 -0.72 -9.14 -7.56
CA LEU A 56 0.47 -9.81 -7.03
C LEU A 56 0.65 -9.57 -5.53
N THR A 57 0.48 -8.33 -5.06
CA THR A 57 0.61 -7.98 -3.64
C THR A 57 -0.45 -8.70 -2.82
N CYS A 58 -1.72 -8.73 -3.27
CA CYS A 58 -2.78 -9.45 -2.60
C CYS A 58 -2.48 -10.96 -2.50
N CYS A 59 -2.11 -11.58 -3.62
CA CYS A 59 -1.77 -13.00 -3.64
C CYS A 59 -0.59 -13.31 -2.72
N CYS A 60 0.53 -12.58 -2.86
CA CYS A 60 1.71 -12.78 -2.02
C CYS A 60 1.38 -12.62 -0.53
N SER A 61 0.57 -11.61 -0.18
CA SER A 61 0.21 -11.33 1.22
C SER A 61 -0.49 -12.51 1.89
N LEU A 62 -1.25 -13.32 1.15
CA LEU A 62 -2.05 -14.41 1.72
C LEU A 62 -1.36 -15.76 1.71
N VAL A 63 -0.47 -16.00 0.72
CA VAL A 63 0.04 -17.36 0.45
C VAL A 63 1.39 -17.67 1.07
N PHE A 64 2.06 -16.71 1.72
CA PHE A 64 3.36 -16.94 2.36
C PHE A 64 3.27 -16.79 3.87
N SER A 65 3.44 -17.90 4.60
CA SER A 65 3.42 -17.93 6.06
C SER A 65 4.62 -17.21 6.71
N ASP A 66 5.64 -16.86 5.93
CA ASP A 66 6.82 -16.12 6.39
C ASP A 66 6.49 -14.71 6.93
N PHE A 67 5.34 -14.16 6.61
CA PHE A 67 4.90 -12.89 7.18
C PHE A 67 4.32 -13.02 8.59
N ASN A 68 3.99 -14.23 9.03
CA ASN A 68 3.46 -14.48 10.36
C ASN A 68 4.52 -14.20 11.45
N LEU A 69 4.05 -14.06 12.69
CA LEU A 69 4.95 -13.80 13.81
C LEU A 69 5.89 -14.98 14.05
N HIS A 70 7.17 -14.70 14.13
CA HIS A 70 8.22 -15.61 14.51
C HIS A 70 8.86 -15.22 15.86
N LYS A 71 9.83 -15.99 16.34
CA LYS A 71 10.64 -15.61 17.51
C LYS A 71 11.24 -14.22 17.32
N TRP A 72 11.14 -13.39 18.35
CA TRP A 72 11.65 -12.03 18.33
C TRP A 72 13.18 -12.01 18.14
N THR A 73 13.60 -11.23 17.17
CA THR A 73 15.01 -10.93 16.86
C THR A 73 15.10 -9.47 16.41
N LEU A 74 16.31 -8.96 16.21
CA LEU A 74 16.49 -7.63 15.60
C LEU A 74 15.84 -7.54 14.21
N TRP A 75 15.68 -8.68 13.51
CA TRP A 75 14.99 -8.73 12.22
C TRP A 75 13.49 -8.41 12.33
N SER A 76 12.90 -8.65 13.49
CA SER A 76 11.49 -8.34 13.75
C SER A 76 11.19 -6.82 13.71
N LEU A 77 12.22 -5.98 13.76
CA LEU A 77 12.08 -4.53 13.56
C LEU A 77 11.49 -4.17 12.20
N TRP A 78 11.73 -5.00 11.16
CA TRP A 78 11.12 -4.79 9.85
C TRP A 78 9.60 -4.93 9.88
N LEU A 79 9.08 -5.88 10.67
CA LEU A 79 7.64 -6.02 10.86
C LEU A 79 7.07 -4.83 11.64
N ILE A 80 7.77 -4.36 12.68
CA ILE A 80 7.35 -3.15 13.42
C ILE A 80 7.30 -1.96 12.47
N THR A 81 8.31 -1.79 11.62
CA THR A 81 8.36 -0.71 10.64
C THR A 81 7.22 -0.84 9.62
N ALA A 82 6.91 -2.05 9.15
CA ALA A 82 5.77 -2.29 8.26
C ALA A 82 4.44 -1.88 8.91
N PHE A 83 4.22 -2.28 10.18
CA PHE A 83 3.04 -1.85 10.94
C PHE A 83 2.99 -0.34 11.17
N LEU A 84 4.12 0.29 11.44
CA LEU A 84 4.18 1.74 11.61
C LEU A 84 3.67 2.47 10.36
N PHE A 85 4.13 2.09 9.18
CA PHE A 85 3.65 2.68 7.92
C PHE A 85 2.17 2.38 7.67
N MET A 86 1.70 1.18 8.01
CA MET A 86 0.27 0.84 7.87
C MET A 86 -0.60 1.63 8.87
N ILE A 87 -0.16 1.82 10.11
CA ILE A 87 -0.86 2.67 11.10
C ILE A 87 -0.86 4.14 10.66
N MET A 88 0.25 4.64 10.09
CA MET A 88 0.30 5.98 9.51
C MET A 88 -0.70 6.13 8.35
N TYR A 89 -0.88 5.10 7.53
CA TYR A 89 -1.87 5.06 6.48
C TYR A 89 -3.30 5.15 7.04
N GLU A 90 -3.63 4.38 8.09
CA GLU A 90 -4.92 4.49 8.77
C GLU A 90 -5.13 5.88 9.39
N ALA A 91 -4.10 6.45 10.02
CA ALA A 91 -4.16 7.80 10.58
C ALA A 91 -4.40 8.86 9.49
N TRP A 92 -3.79 8.70 8.31
CA TRP A 92 -4.05 9.54 7.15
C TRP A 92 -5.52 9.43 6.70
N TRP A 93 -6.10 8.20 6.62
CA TRP A 93 -7.51 8.00 6.31
C TRP A 93 -8.44 8.64 7.34
N VAL A 94 -8.16 8.48 8.63
CA VAL A 94 -8.92 9.14 9.70
C VAL A 94 -8.90 10.65 9.53
N ARG A 95 -7.72 11.24 9.23
CA ARG A 95 -7.59 12.67 8.94
C ARG A 95 -8.44 13.06 7.72
N TYR A 96 -8.32 12.32 6.62
CA TYR A 96 -9.07 12.59 5.39
C TYR A 96 -10.59 12.51 5.63
N PHE A 97 -11.09 11.49 6.30
CA PHE A 97 -12.53 11.35 6.57
C PHE A 97 -13.08 12.40 7.53
N ARG A 98 -12.24 13.01 8.36
CA ARG A 98 -12.57 14.12 9.25
C ARG A 98 -12.44 15.49 8.59
N SER A 99 -11.79 15.60 7.44
CA SER A 99 -11.65 16.83 6.67
C SER A 99 -12.92 17.11 5.82
N GLU A 100 -12.89 18.17 5.04
CA GLU A 100 -13.92 18.47 4.06
C GLU A 100 -13.93 17.50 2.87
N ARG A 101 -13.01 16.57 2.84
CA ARG A 101 -12.85 15.52 1.80
C ARG A 101 -12.72 16.09 0.40
N ARG A 102 -11.99 17.20 0.25
CA ARG A 102 -11.63 17.78 -1.05
C ARG A 102 -10.54 16.94 -1.73
N LEU A 103 -10.37 17.13 -3.04
CA LEU A 103 -9.26 16.50 -3.79
C LEU A 103 -7.89 16.92 -3.22
N SER A 104 -7.73 18.17 -2.77
CA SER A 104 -6.52 18.65 -2.09
C SER A 104 -6.21 17.88 -0.81
N ASP A 105 -7.24 17.50 -0.04
CA ASP A 105 -7.07 16.69 1.17
C ASP A 105 -6.64 15.27 0.82
N PHE A 106 -7.23 14.71 -0.26
CA PHE A 106 -6.93 13.35 -0.74
C PHE A 106 -5.50 13.23 -1.27
N TYR A 107 -4.98 14.22 -2.01
CA TYR A 107 -3.61 14.20 -2.53
C TYR A 107 -2.60 14.90 -1.63
N SER A 108 -2.96 15.20 -0.38
CA SER A 108 -2.09 15.89 0.57
C SER A 108 -0.96 15.00 1.09
N SER A 109 0.11 15.64 1.56
CA SER A 109 1.17 14.96 2.30
C SER A 109 0.73 14.67 3.75
N PHE A 110 1.35 13.66 4.34
CA PHE A 110 1.18 13.31 5.76
C PHE A 110 2.53 12.94 6.37
N ALA A 111 2.88 13.56 7.50
CA ALA A 111 4.16 13.37 8.18
C ALA A 111 5.39 13.54 7.24
N GLY A 112 5.31 14.49 6.30
CA GLY A 112 6.36 14.74 5.31
C GLY A 112 6.37 13.80 4.10
N ILE A 113 5.52 12.77 4.08
CA ILE A 113 5.42 11.81 2.96
C ILE A 113 4.43 12.36 1.93
N PRO A 114 4.88 12.63 0.69
CA PRO A 114 4.00 13.11 -0.37
C PRO A 114 3.02 12.01 -0.81
N LEU A 115 1.81 12.39 -1.22
CA LEU A 115 0.76 11.45 -1.67
C LEU A 115 0.60 10.28 -0.69
N ALA A 116 0.47 10.61 0.59
CA ALA A 116 0.58 9.63 1.69
C ALA A 116 -0.38 8.45 1.53
N GLY A 117 -1.61 8.71 1.02
CA GLY A 117 -2.59 7.65 0.77
C GLY A 117 -2.13 6.59 -0.22
N ALA A 118 -1.28 6.97 -1.19
CA ALA A 118 -0.71 6.01 -2.15
C ALA A 118 0.64 5.45 -1.69
N THR A 119 1.48 6.27 -1.08
CA THR A 119 2.88 5.92 -0.78
C THR A 119 2.99 5.02 0.46
N LEU A 120 2.23 5.33 1.52
CA LEU A 120 2.34 4.62 2.80
C LEU A 120 2.06 3.11 2.70
N PRO A 121 0.96 2.64 2.06
CA PRO A 121 0.70 1.21 1.97
C PRO A 121 1.73 0.50 1.10
N VAL A 122 2.22 1.12 0.03
CA VAL A 122 3.29 0.53 -0.81
C VAL A 122 4.55 0.29 0.02
N ILE A 123 4.98 1.27 0.82
CA ILE A 123 6.13 1.10 1.72
C ILE A 123 5.85 0.02 2.76
N ALA A 124 4.64 -0.03 3.34
CA ALA A 124 4.27 -1.02 4.34
C ALA A 124 4.40 -2.47 3.79
N PHE A 125 3.85 -2.74 2.59
CA PHE A 125 3.99 -4.04 1.95
C PHE A 125 5.43 -4.36 1.53
N PHE A 126 6.19 -3.36 1.10
CA PHE A 126 7.61 -3.54 0.81
C PHE A 126 8.40 -3.96 2.07
N MET A 127 8.16 -3.29 3.22
CA MET A 127 8.78 -3.64 4.51
C MET A 127 8.34 -5.03 4.99
N LEU A 128 7.07 -5.40 4.77
CA LEU A 128 6.57 -6.74 5.04
C LEU A 128 7.30 -7.79 4.19
N GLY A 129 7.57 -7.50 2.92
CA GLY A 129 8.38 -8.35 2.04
C GLY A 129 9.82 -8.55 2.54
N ILE A 130 10.44 -7.49 3.07
CA ILE A 130 11.76 -7.58 3.71
C ILE A 130 11.68 -8.47 4.95
N TYR A 131 10.69 -8.27 5.82
CA TYR A 131 10.50 -9.07 7.03
C TYR A 131 10.41 -10.55 6.73
N GLY A 132 9.52 -10.93 5.81
CA GLY A 132 9.33 -12.31 5.38
C GLY A 132 10.47 -12.87 4.52
N LYS A 133 11.39 -12.02 4.04
CA LYS A 133 12.47 -12.38 3.08
C LYS A 133 11.93 -12.96 1.78
N VAL A 134 10.78 -12.49 1.33
CA VAL A 134 10.03 -12.98 0.17
C VAL A 134 10.24 -12.03 -1.01
N GLY A 135 11.06 -12.44 -1.98
CA GLY A 135 11.46 -11.60 -3.12
C GLY A 135 10.28 -11.24 -4.03
N CYS A 136 9.35 -12.15 -4.27
CA CYS A 136 8.17 -11.87 -5.09
C CYS A 136 7.28 -10.77 -4.47
N MET A 137 7.20 -10.64 -3.15
CA MET A 137 6.49 -9.53 -2.50
C MET A 137 7.19 -8.19 -2.75
N LEU A 138 8.54 -8.16 -2.70
CA LEU A 138 9.31 -6.96 -2.99
C LEU A 138 9.08 -6.48 -4.43
N ILE A 139 9.08 -7.42 -5.38
CA ILE A 139 8.79 -7.15 -6.80
C ILE A 139 7.34 -6.67 -6.96
N ALA A 140 6.37 -7.33 -6.32
CA ALA A 140 4.97 -6.96 -6.36
C ALA A 140 4.73 -5.54 -5.83
N ALA A 141 5.29 -5.22 -4.66
CA ALA A 141 5.19 -3.89 -4.06
C ALA A 141 5.89 -2.81 -4.91
N PHE A 142 7.00 -3.14 -5.56
CA PHE A 142 7.68 -2.23 -6.49
C PHE A 142 6.83 -1.94 -7.74
N ILE A 143 6.25 -2.98 -8.35
CA ILE A 143 5.34 -2.85 -9.51
C ILE A 143 4.11 -2.01 -9.11
N LEU A 144 3.51 -2.31 -7.95
CA LEU A 144 2.39 -1.54 -7.42
C LEU A 144 2.78 -0.08 -7.22
N GLY A 145 3.96 0.18 -6.66
CA GLY A 145 4.46 1.54 -6.43
C GLY A 145 4.56 2.36 -7.72
N ILE A 146 5.10 1.78 -8.78
CA ILE A 146 5.18 2.45 -10.10
C ILE A 146 3.78 2.83 -10.59
N GLY A 147 2.84 1.90 -10.59
CA GLY A 147 1.48 2.13 -11.07
C GLY A 147 0.70 3.08 -10.17
N HIS A 148 0.54 2.72 -8.93
CA HIS A 148 -0.33 3.39 -7.97
C HIS A 148 0.14 4.82 -7.65
N ILE A 149 1.40 4.99 -7.27
CA ILE A 149 1.96 6.33 -7.00
C ILE A 149 1.98 7.15 -8.30
N GLY A 150 2.31 6.53 -9.44
CA GLY A 150 2.32 7.20 -10.74
C GLY A 150 0.95 7.76 -11.14
N ILE A 151 -0.14 7.00 -10.95
CA ILE A 151 -1.51 7.48 -11.19
C ILE A 151 -1.87 8.62 -10.24
N HIS A 152 -1.53 8.51 -8.95
CA HIS A 152 -1.78 9.58 -7.99
C HIS A 152 -1.01 10.87 -8.31
N ILE A 153 0.24 10.76 -8.80
CA ILE A 153 1.01 11.93 -9.32
C ILE A 153 0.29 12.54 -10.51
N GLN A 154 -0.16 11.73 -11.46
CA GLN A 154 -0.89 12.19 -12.64
C GLN A 154 -2.15 12.96 -12.24
N HIS A 155 -2.94 12.44 -11.30
CA HIS A 155 -4.15 13.10 -10.81
C HIS A 155 -3.82 14.42 -10.10
N LYS A 156 -2.83 14.40 -9.20
CA LYS A 156 -2.38 15.61 -8.49
C LYS A 156 -1.99 16.73 -9.46
N ASN A 157 -1.20 16.40 -10.48
CA ASN A 157 -0.76 17.37 -11.48
C ASN A 157 -1.92 17.94 -12.30
N ARG A 158 -2.99 17.16 -12.57
CA ARG A 158 -4.17 17.63 -13.29
C ARG A 158 -4.99 18.68 -12.53
N ILE A 159 -4.98 18.62 -11.22
CA ILE A 159 -5.72 19.58 -10.37
C ILE A 159 -4.87 20.77 -9.94
N GLY A 160 -3.62 20.86 -10.43
CA GLY A 160 -2.74 22.01 -10.17
C GLY A 160 -2.20 22.10 -8.74
N LEU A 161 -2.08 20.96 -8.02
CA LEU A 161 -1.57 20.89 -6.64
C LEU A 161 -0.10 20.48 -6.58
#